data_623adf339f9a120a5745379e6fd0261c
#
_entry.id   623adf339f9a120a5745379e6fd0261c
#
_cell.length_a   1.000
_cell.length_b   1.000
_cell.length_c   1.000
_cell.angle_alpha   90.00
_cell.angle_beta   90.00
_cell.angle_gamma   90.00
#
_symmetry.space_group_name_H-M   'P 1'
#
loop_
_entity.id
_entity.type
_entity.pdbx_description
1 polymer ?
#
loop_
_entity_poly.entity_id
_entity_poly.type
_entity_poly.pdbx_seq_one_letter_code
_entity_poly.pdbx_strand_id
1 'polypeptide(L)'
;VISSLQSDRLTKKLGTGKITAISVATTAVALFGFSVSHSFIALCLWAVPYGLGGGSVDAALNNYVALHYESRHMSWLHCMWGVGASIGPYIMGYALSNKQGWSMGYRYISIFQIGLTAILIISLPLWKQFHKKEHVGQSASGSGNTLPVLTLKQIFQIPGAREILFPFFCYSAVEQTSSLWASSYLVLHLGYSSEKAAGPFFQSRIKQYGIIPET
;
A
#
# COMPACT_ATOMS: atom_id res chain seq x y z
N VAL A 1 -4.64 -4.29 9.54
CA VAL A 1 -4.30 -5.40 10.46
C VAL A 1 -5.29 -6.56 10.32
N ILE A 2 -6.58 -6.41 10.61
CA ILE A 2 -7.57 -7.51 10.52
C ILE A 2 -7.59 -8.11 9.10
N SER A 3 -7.64 -7.28 8.09
CA SER A 3 -7.63 -7.69 6.68
C SER A 3 -6.34 -8.44 6.31
N SER A 4 -5.19 -7.96 6.76
CA SER A 4 -3.89 -8.62 6.50
C SER A 4 -3.83 -10.01 7.14
N LEU A 5 -4.37 -10.17 8.35
CA LEU A 5 -4.42 -11.47 9.03
C LEU A 5 -5.32 -12.50 8.32
N GLN A 6 -6.38 -12.03 7.63
CA GLN A 6 -7.28 -12.90 6.87
C GLN A 6 -6.88 -13.07 5.41
N SER A 7 -5.97 -12.24 4.92
CA SER A 7 -5.54 -12.24 3.52
C SER A 7 -5.02 -13.60 3.06
N ASP A 8 -4.28 -14.30 3.90
CA ASP A 8 -3.73 -15.62 3.58
C ASP A 8 -4.83 -16.68 3.32
N ARG A 9 -5.89 -16.69 4.13
CA ARG A 9 -7.04 -17.58 3.93
C ARG A 9 -7.80 -17.25 2.64
N LEU A 10 -7.97 -15.97 2.36
CA LEU A 10 -8.64 -15.49 1.16
C LEU A 10 -7.81 -15.77 -0.09
N THR A 11 -6.49 -15.59 -0.02
CA THR A 11 -5.56 -15.88 -1.12
C THR A 11 -5.57 -17.35 -1.50
N LYS A 12 -5.61 -18.25 -0.51
CA LYS A 12 -5.73 -19.70 -0.77
C LYS A 12 -7.04 -20.09 -1.46
N LYS A 13 -8.15 -19.39 -1.19
CA LYS A 13 -9.46 -19.68 -1.78
C LYS A 13 -9.66 -19.05 -3.16
N LEU A 14 -9.27 -17.82 -3.35
CA LEU A 14 -9.59 -17.01 -4.53
C LEU A 14 -8.39 -16.85 -5.50
N GLY A 15 -7.18 -17.08 -5.02
CA GLY A 15 -5.93 -16.82 -5.74
C GLY A 15 -5.50 -15.34 -5.63
N THR A 16 -4.19 -15.10 -5.69
CA THR A 16 -3.59 -13.76 -5.49
C THR A 16 -4.13 -12.73 -6.48
N GLY A 17 -4.25 -13.07 -7.77
CA GLY A 17 -4.72 -12.12 -8.78
C GLY A 17 -6.15 -11.61 -8.55
N LYS A 18 -7.07 -12.49 -8.16
CA LYS A 18 -8.47 -12.08 -7.88
C LYS A 18 -8.54 -11.22 -6.62
N ILE A 19 -7.82 -11.59 -5.57
CA ILE A 19 -7.78 -10.79 -4.34
C ILE A 19 -7.21 -9.40 -4.61
N THR A 20 -6.12 -9.31 -5.35
CA THR A 20 -5.54 -8.03 -5.75
C THR A 20 -6.55 -7.17 -6.50
N ALA A 21 -7.24 -7.73 -7.50
CA ALA A 21 -8.24 -6.98 -8.28
C ALA A 21 -9.43 -6.52 -7.41
N ILE A 22 -9.97 -7.39 -6.55
CA ILE A 22 -11.09 -7.05 -5.64
C ILE A 22 -10.64 -5.98 -4.63
N SER A 23 -9.47 -6.12 -4.06
CA SER A 23 -8.94 -5.18 -3.05
C SER A 23 -8.68 -3.80 -3.66
N VAL A 24 -8.09 -3.74 -4.87
CA VAL A 24 -7.86 -2.49 -5.58
C VAL A 24 -9.18 -1.85 -6.01
N ALA A 25 -10.17 -2.64 -6.44
CA ALA A 25 -11.52 -2.14 -6.71
C ALA A 25 -12.18 -1.54 -5.46
N THR A 26 -12.06 -2.23 -4.32
CA THR A 26 -12.61 -1.76 -3.04
C THR A 26 -11.96 -0.45 -2.60
N THR A 27 -10.64 -0.30 -2.75
CA THR A 27 -9.95 0.96 -2.45
C THR A 27 -10.34 2.08 -3.42
N ALA A 28 -10.56 1.78 -4.70
CA ALA A 28 -11.01 2.75 -5.69
C ALA A 28 -12.41 3.30 -5.34
N VAL A 29 -13.35 2.42 -4.99
CA VAL A 29 -14.70 2.81 -4.53
C VAL A 29 -14.64 3.63 -3.26
N ALA A 30 -13.79 3.26 -2.31
CA ALA A 30 -13.63 4.00 -1.05
C ALA A 30 -13.05 5.40 -1.28
N LEU A 31 -12.05 5.55 -2.16
CA LEU A 31 -11.48 6.85 -2.55
C LEU A 31 -12.51 7.74 -3.25
N PHE A 32 -13.34 7.15 -4.11
CA PHE A 32 -14.47 7.87 -4.70
C PHE A 32 -15.48 8.29 -3.62
N GLY A 33 -15.78 7.41 -2.67
CA GLY A 33 -16.59 7.72 -1.50
C GLY A 33 -16.05 8.89 -0.70
N PHE A 34 -14.74 8.97 -0.47
CA PHE A 34 -14.12 10.15 0.15
C PHE A 34 -14.39 11.42 -0.66
N SER A 35 -14.29 11.36 -2.00
CA SER A 35 -14.48 12.54 -2.85
C SER A 35 -15.90 13.13 -2.81
N VAL A 36 -16.91 12.33 -2.50
CA VAL A 36 -18.31 12.76 -2.41
C VAL A 36 -18.80 12.97 -0.97
N SER A 37 -17.96 12.68 0.01
CA SER A 37 -18.30 12.80 1.43
C SER A 37 -18.28 14.27 1.88
N HIS A 38 -19.31 14.68 2.58
CA HIS A 38 -19.43 16.02 3.18
C HIS A 38 -19.45 15.99 4.72
N SER A 39 -19.35 14.81 5.32
CA SER A 39 -19.41 14.62 6.77
C SER A 39 -18.22 13.80 7.25
N PHE A 40 -17.72 14.12 8.45
CA PHE A 40 -16.68 13.34 9.11
C PHE A 40 -17.07 11.88 9.31
N ILE A 41 -18.33 11.63 9.67
CA ILE A 41 -18.84 10.26 9.86
C ILE A 41 -18.81 9.48 8.53
N ALA A 42 -19.18 10.12 7.42
CA ALA A 42 -19.10 9.49 6.10
C ALA A 42 -17.66 9.14 5.72
N LEU A 43 -16.68 10.01 6.02
CA LEU A 43 -15.26 9.71 5.83
C LEU A 43 -14.83 8.50 6.67
N CYS A 44 -15.23 8.42 7.94
CA CYS A 44 -14.93 7.28 8.80
C CYS A 44 -15.54 5.96 8.26
N LEU A 45 -16.75 6.00 7.73
CA LEU A 45 -17.40 4.83 7.12
C LEU A 45 -16.64 4.36 5.88
N TRP A 46 -16.20 5.26 5.00
CA TRP A 46 -15.41 4.93 3.82
C TRP A 46 -13.99 4.49 4.14
N ALA A 47 -13.43 4.92 5.28
CA ALA A 47 -12.11 4.46 5.74
C ALA A 47 -12.06 2.96 6.04
N VAL A 48 -13.20 2.34 6.41
CA VAL A 48 -13.27 0.90 6.68
C VAL A 48 -12.99 0.08 5.43
N PRO A 49 -13.77 0.21 4.32
CA PRO A 49 -13.48 -0.53 3.09
C PRO A 49 -12.10 -0.16 2.49
N TYR A 50 -11.66 1.09 2.63
CA TYR A 50 -10.32 1.51 2.21
C TYR A 50 -9.23 0.70 2.91
N GLY A 51 -9.28 0.64 4.24
CA GLY A 51 -8.31 -0.09 5.04
C GLY A 51 -8.37 -1.61 4.84
N LEU A 52 -9.56 -2.17 4.61
CA LEU A 52 -9.72 -3.59 4.29
C LEU A 52 -9.10 -3.93 2.95
N GLY A 53 -9.35 -3.13 1.93
CA GLY A 53 -8.76 -3.32 0.59
C GLY A 53 -7.25 -3.14 0.61
N GLY A 54 -6.74 -2.03 1.15
CA GLY A 54 -5.30 -1.74 1.22
C GLY A 54 -4.52 -2.82 1.97
N GLY A 55 -4.99 -3.22 3.15
CA GLY A 55 -4.31 -4.27 3.93
C GLY A 55 -4.34 -5.65 3.29
N SER A 56 -5.38 -5.97 2.50
CA SER A 56 -5.44 -7.25 1.79
C SER A 56 -4.50 -7.31 0.60
N VAL A 57 -4.41 -6.25 -0.21
CA VAL A 57 -3.53 -6.22 -1.38
C VAL A 57 -2.07 -6.23 -0.97
N ASP A 58 -1.72 -5.46 0.06
CA ASP A 58 -0.36 -5.40 0.56
C ASP A 58 0.11 -6.79 1.05
N ALA A 59 -0.66 -7.44 1.92
CA ALA A 59 -0.32 -8.76 2.42
C ALA A 59 -0.28 -9.83 1.31
N ALA A 60 -1.22 -9.79 0.35
CA ALA A 60 -1.28 -10.77 -0.73
C ALA A 60 -0.09 -10.65 -1.69
N LEU A 61 0.29 -9.42 -2.08
CA LEU A 61 1.40 -9.18 -3.00
C LEU A 61 2.75 -9.46 -2.33
N ASN A 62 2.95 -8.99 -1.10
CA ASN A 62 4.19 -9.27 -0.35
C ASN A 62 4.41 -10.77 -0.18
N ASN A 63 3.37 -11.52 0.21
CA ASN A 63 3.45 -12.97 0.34
C ASN A 63 3.73 -13.65 -1.00
N TYR A 64 3.06 -13.24 -2.07
CA TYR A 64 3.27 -13.81 -3.41
C TYR A 64 4.70 -13.58 -3.91
N VAL A 65 5.21 -12.35 -3.79
CA VAL A 65 6.57 -12.02 -4.21
C VAL A 65 7.61 -12.75 -3.35
N ALA A 66 7.40 -12.85 -2.04
CA ALA A 66 8.31 -13.57 -1.14
C ALA A 66 8.43 -15.06 -1.46
N LEU A 67 7.34 -15.69 -1.92
CA LEU A 67 7.31 -17.12 -2.22
C LEU A 67 7.80 -17.49 -3.63
N HIS A 68 7.67 -16.56 -4.61
CA HIS A 68 7.85 -16.91 -6.04
C HIS A 68 8.98 -16.13 -6.72
N TYR A 69 9.54 -15.11 -6.06
CA TYR A 69 10.52 -14.23 -6.66
C TYR A 69 11.74 -14.02 -5.76
N GLU A 70 12.82 -13.51 -6.34
CA GLU A 70 14.05 -13.17 -5.62
C GLU A 70 13.88 -11.88 -4.78
N SER A 71 14.72 -11.69 -3.77
CA SER A 71 14.72 -10.52 -2.87
C SER A 71 14.76 -9.18 -3.62
N ARG A 72 15.40 -9.09 -4.77
CA ARG A 72 15.42 -7.86 -5.59
C ARG A 72 14.03 -7.41 -6.04
N HIS A 73 13.11 -8.34 -6.31
CA HIS A 73 11.74 -8.01 -6.72
C HIS A 73 10.93 -7.48 -5.55
N MET A 74 11.21 -7.96 -4.33
CA MET A 74 10.63 -7.39 -3.11
C MET A 74 11.09 -5.94 -2.91
N SER A 75 12.38 -5.66 -3.13
CA SER A 75 12.89 -4.28 -3.07
C SER A 75 12.24 -3.37 -4.11
N TRP A 76 11.98 -3.87 -5.32
CA TRP A 76 11.26 -3.12 -6.35
C TRP A 76 9.81 -2.83 -5.97
N LEU A 77 9.13 -3.79 -5.36
CA LEU A 77 7.76 -3.61 -4.86
C LEU A 77 7.71 -2.45 -3.84
N HIS A 78 8.63 -2.44 -2.88
CA HIS A 78 8.71 -1.37 -1.89
C HIS A 78 9.16 -0.03 -2.48
N CYS A 79 10.04 -0.04 -3.48
CA CYS A 79 10.42 1.17 -4.22
C CYS A 79 9.20 1.80 -4.92
N MET A 80 8.38 1.01 -5.60
CA MET A 80 7.15 1.48 -6.25
C MET A 80 6.13 1.99 -5.23
N TRP A 81 6.05 1.39 -4.05
CA TRP A 81 5.26 1.92 -2.93
C TRP A 81 5.74 3.34 -2.54
N GLY A 82 7.05 3.55 -2.40
CA GLY A 82 7.64 4.86 -2.10
C GLY A 82 7.34 5.92 -3.18
N VAL A 83 7.38 5.53 -4.46
CA VAL A 83 6.98 6.40 -5.58
C VAL A 83 5.50 6.81 -5.44
N GLY A 84 4.61 5.86 -5.18
CA GLY A 84 3.19 6.14 -4.97
C GLY A 84 2.94 7.05 -3.76
N ALA A 85 3.62 6.78 -2.64
CA ALA A 85 3.55 7.60 -1.43
C ALA A 85 4.04 9.04 -1.66
N SER A 86 4.95 9.25 -2.60
CA SER A 86 5.42 10.58 -2.99
C SER A 86 4.43 11.30 -3.90
N ILE A 87 3.84 10.62 -4.88
CA ILE A 87 2.92 11.21 -5.87
C ILE A 87 1.59 11.64 -5.23
N GLY A 88 1.06 10.86 -4.29
CA GLY A 88 -0.22 11.13 -3.64
C GLY A 88 -0.34 12.55 -3.06
N PRO A 89 0.59 12.98 -2.19
CA PRO A 89 0.60 14.34 -1.64
C PRO A 89 0.70 15.45 -2.70
N TYR A 90 1.39 15.21 -3.82
CA TYR A 90 1.47 16.19 -4.93
C TYR A 90 0.10 16.43 -5.57
N ILE A 91 -0.64 15.34 -5.87
CA ILE A 91 -1.98 15.45 -6.44
C ILE A 91 -2.89 16.22 -5.48
N MET A 92 -2.81 15.91 -4.18
CA MET A 92 -3.58 16.61 -3.16
C MET A 92 -3.17 18.09 -3.04
N GLY A 93 -1.86 18.38 -3.01
CA GLY A 93 -1.31 19.74 -2.98
C GLY A 93 -1.77 20.56 -4.19
N TYR A 94 -1.74 19.98 -5.39
CA TYR A 94 -2.23 20.61 -6.61
C TYR A 94 -3.73 20.97 -6.52
N ALA A 95 -4.57 20.06 -6.03
CA ALA A 95 -6.00 20.32 -5.85
C ALA A 95 -6.27 21.45 -4.83
N LEU A 96 -5.51 21.48 -3.74
CA LEU A 96 -5.63 22.51 -2.70
C LEU A 96 -5.15 23.89 -3.19
N SER A 97 -4.05 23.95 -3.92
CA SER A 97 -3.48 25.19 -4.47
C SER A 97 -4.40 25.86 -5.47
N ASN A 98 -5.09 25.05 -6.29
CA ASN A 98 -6.07 25.53 -7.26
C ASN A 98 -7.45 25.83 -6.62
N LYS A 99 -7.55 25.87 -5.30
CA LYS A 99 -8.79 26.13 -4.55
C LYS A 99 -9.94 25.16 -4.88
N GLN A 100 -9.63 23.99 -5.41
CA GLN A 100 -10.62 22.96 -5.76
C GLN A 100 -11.09 22.16 -4.55
N GLY A 101 -10.37 22.27 -3.42
CA GLY A 101 -10.66 21.55 -2.21
C GLY A 101 -10.12 20.11 -2.19
N TRP A 102 -10.08 19.53 -1.01
CA TRP A 102 -9.55 18.18 -0.77
C TRP A 102 -10.36 17.07 -1.48
N SER A 103 -11.64 17.28 -1.68
CA SER A 103 -12.51 16.29 -2.34
C SER A 103 -12.14 16.06 -3.81
N MET A 104 -11.68 17.11 -4.50
CA MET A 104 -11.16 16.98 -5.86
C MET A 104 -9.85 16.20 -5.91
N GLY A 105 -8.97 16.36 -4.93
CA GLY A 105 -7.75 15.55 -4.81
C GLY A 105 -8.06 14.06 -4.73
N TYR A 106 -9.01 13.66 -3.88
CA TYR A 106 -9.46 12.26 -3.81
C TYR A 106 -10.13 11.79 -5.11
N ARG A 107 -10.84 12.67 -5.82
CA ARG A 107 -11.43 12.34 -7.12
C ARG A 107 -10.38 12.03 -8.17
N TYR A 108 -9.31 12.81 -8.27
CA TYR A 108 -8.21 12.54 -9.19
C TYR A 108 -7.54 11.19 -8.89
N ILE A 109 -7.25 10.92 -7.62
CA ILE A 109 -6.65 9.65 -7.21
C ILE A 109 -7.61 8.48 -7.49
N SER A 110 -8.92 8.64 -7.25
CA SER A 110 -9.90 7.57 -7.49
C SER A 110 -10.04 7.24 -8.98
N ILE A 111 -10.01 8.23 -9.87
CA ILE A 111 -10.04 8.00 -11.33
C ILE A 111 -8.83 7.20 -11.77
N PHE A 112 -7.64 7.57 -11.28
CA PHE A 112 -6.42 6.82 -11.54
C PHE A 112 -6.50 5.37 -11.03
N GLN A 113 -7.04 5.19 -9.83
CA GLN A 113 -7.23 3.88 -9.22
C GLN A 113 -8.27 3.02 -9.96
N ILE A 114 -9.34 3.62 -10.48
CA ILE A 114 -10.32 2.93 -11.33
C ILE A 114 -9.67 2.45 -12.63
N GLY A 115 -8.83 3.28 -13.26
CA GLY A 115 -8.06 2.88 -14.44
C GLY A 115 -7.14 1.70 -14.15
N LEU A 116 -6.41 1.72 -13.02
CA LEU A 116 -5.59 0.62 -12.57
C LEU A 116 -6.41 -0.65 -12.31
N THR A 117 -7.58 -0.51 -11.69
CA THR A 117 -8.50 -1.64 -11.45
C THR A 117 -8.95 -2.28 -12.77
N ALA A 118 -9.29 -1.48 -13.78
CA ALA A 118 -9.65 -1.99 -15.10
C ALA A 118 -8.50 -2.77 -15.74
N ILE A 119 -7.27 -2.26 -15.68
CA ILE A 119 -6.08 -2.96 -16.18
C ILE A 119 -5.89 -4.30 -15.44
N LEU A 120 -6.05 -4.32 -14.11
CA LEU A 120 -5.92 -5.54 -13.32
C LEU A 120 -7.00 -6.56 -13.68
N ILE A 121 -8.25 -6.14 -13.88
CA ILE A 121 -9.34 -7.05 -14.29
C ILE A 121 -9.06 -7.64 -15.67
N ILE A 122 -8.60 -6.84 -16.63
CA ILE A 122 -8.22 -7.31 -17.98
C ILE A 122 -7.04 -8.28 -17.90
N SER A 123 -6.12 -8.09 -16.96
CA SER A 123 -4.95 -8.95 -16.78
C SER A 123 -5.25 -10.26 -16.04
N LEU A 124 -6.43 -10.43 -15.42
CA LEU A 124 -6.80 -11.64 -14.66
C LEU A 124 -6.62 -12.97 -15.44
N PRO A 125 -6.91 -13.06 -16.75
CA PRO A 125 -6.66 -14.30 -17.50
C PRO A 125 -5.19 -14.71 -17.52
N LEU A 126 -4.27 -13.74 -17.55
CA LEU A 126 -2.82 -14.00 -17.52
C LEU A 126 -2.40 -14.65 -16.20
N TRP A 127 -2.94 -14.18 -15.08
CA TRP A 127 -2.66 -14.75 -13.75
C TRP A 127 -3.10 -16.21 -13.64
N LYS A 128 -4.22 -16.61 -14.28
CA LYS A 128 -4.67 -18.00 -14.31
C LYS A 128 -3.70 -18.93 -15.06
N GLN A 129 -3.06 -18.44 -16.12
CA GLN A 129 -2.09 -19.23 -16.87
C GLN A 129 -0.82 -19.52 -16.04
N PHE A 130 -0.36 -18.55 -15.25
CA PHE A 130 0.77 -18.72 -14.37
C PHE A 130 0.47 -19.74 -13.26
N HIS A 131 -0.68 -19.66 -12.59
CA HIS A 131 -1.09 -20.65 -11.60
C HIS A 131 -1.19 -22.07 -12.15
N LYS A 132 -1.66 -22.24 -13.38
CA LYS A 132 -1.75 -23.56 -14.01
C LYS A 132 -0.37 -24.18 -14.27
N LYS A 133 0.63 -23.36 -14.62
CA LYS A 133 2.02 -23.81 -14.78
C LYS A 133 2.66 -24.22 -13.46
N GLU A 134 2.37 -23.52 -12.38
CA GLU A 134 2.87 -23.85 -11.04
C GLU A 134 2.37 -25.21 -10.54
N HIS A 135 1.08 -25.50 -10.69
CA HIS A 135 0.51 -26.79 -10.31
C HIS A 135 1.08 -27.98 -11.13
N VAL A 136 1.43 -27.77 -12.39
CA VAL A 136 2.07 -28.79 -13.23
C VAL A 136 3.54 -28.98 -12.83
N GLY A 137 4.26 -27.90 -12.47
CA GLY A 137 5.66 -27.96 -12.00
C GLY A 137 5.81 -28.60 -10.63
N GLN A 138 4.88 -28.35 -9.71
CA GLN A 138 4.88 -28.93 -8.36
C GLN A 138 4.47 -30.40 -8.33
N SER A 139 3.66 -30.86 -9.28
CA SER A 139 3.32 -32.27 -9.42
C SER A 139 4.49 -33.13 -9.92
N ALA A 140 5.48 -32.50 -10.57
CA ALA A 140 6.71 -33.17 -11.05
C ALA A 140 7.83 -33.21 -9.99
N SER A 141 7.79 -32.35 -9.00
CA SER A 141 8.75 -32.32 -7.87
C SER A 141 7.99 -32.70 -6.59
N GLY A 142 7.96 -33.96 -6.26
CA GLY A 142 7.16 -34.60 -5.21
C GLY A 142 7.31 -34.04 -3.76
N SER A 143 7.24 -32.74 -3.56
CA SER A 143 7.26 -32.10 -2.24
C SER A 143 6.24 -30.95 -2.21
N GLY A 144 4.98 -31.33 -2.08
CA GLY A 144 3.87 -30.42 -1.80
C GLY A 144 3.89 -29.93 -0.35
N ASN A 145 4.93 -29.20 0.05
CA ASN A 145 4.93 -28.48 1.32
C ASN A 145 4.12 -27.18 1.17
N THR A 146 2.81 -27.29 1.25
CA THR A 146 1.99 -26.14 1.66
C THR A 146 2.37 -25.84 3.11
N LEU A 147 3.23 -24.82 3.31
CA LEU A 147 3.58 -24.39 4.64
C LEU A 147 2.30 -24.12 5.44
N PRO A 148 2.14 -24.73 6.61
CA PRO A 148 0.96 -24.51 7.43
C PRO A 148 0.87 -23.04 7.83
N VAL A 149 -0.35 -22.48 7.83
CA VAL A 149 -0.57 -21.12 8.33
C VAL A 149 -0.27 -21.12 9.83
N LEU A 150 0.88 -20.54 10.19
CA LEU A 150 1.29 -20.44 11.57
C LEU A 150 0.40 -19.43 12.31
N THR A 151 -0.04 -19.78 13.50
CA THR A 151 -0.69 -18.83 14.40
C THR A 151 0.33 -17.83 14.94
N LEU A 152 -0.11 -16.63 15.31
CA LEU A 152 0.77 -15.61 15.90
C LEU A 152 1.60 -16.17 17.06
N LYS A 153 0.99 -17.01 17.91
CA LYS A 153 1.70 -17.66 19.03
C LYS A 153 2.86 -18.55 18.56
N GLN A 154 2.67 -19.29 17.47
CA GLN A 154 3.72 -20.13 16.88
C GLN A 154 4.84 -19.31 16.25
N ILE A 155 4.50 -18.18 15.62
CA ILE A 155 5.49 -17.25 15.05
C ILE A 155 6.40 -16.70 16.17
N PHE A 156 5.83 -16.27 17.30
CA PHE A 156 6.62 -15.79 18.45
C PHE A 156 7.47 -16.87 19.12
N GLN A 157 7.25 -18.15 18.84
CA GLN A 157 8.06 -19.26 19.31
C GLN A 157 9.25 -19.58 18.40
N ILE A 158 9.28 -19.04 17.18
CA ILE A 158 10.40 -19.21 16.26
C ILE A 158 11.61 -18.44 16.80
N PRO A 159 12.78 -19.09 17.00
CA PRO A 159 14.00 -18.40 17.41
C PRO A 159 14.36 -17.27 16.43
N GLY A 160 14.66 -16.07 16.94
CA GLY A 160 14.97 -14.89 16.13
C GLY A 160 13.77 -14.09 15.63
N ALA A 161 12.54 -14.62 15.71
CA ALA A 161 11.36 -13.91 15.21
C ALA A 161 11.06 -12.64 16.03
N ARG A 162 11.25 -12.68 17.34
CA ARG A 162 11.01 -11.53 18.23
C ARG A 162 12.02 -10.41 17.97
N GLU A 163 13.27 -10.78 17.75
CA GLU A 163 14.40 -9.90 17.49
C GLU A 163 14.23 -9.16 16.14
N ILE A 164 13.51 -9.74 15.19
CA ILE A 164 13.17 -9.11 13.91
C ILE A 164 11.88 -8.29 14.01
N LEU A 165 10.86 -8.82 14.67
CA LEU A 165 9.55 -8.16 14.75
C LEU A 165 9.58 -6.86 15.56
N PHE A 166 10.38 -6.81 16.64
CA PHE A 166 10.45 -5.62 17.48
C PHE A 166 11.08 -4.41 16.79
N PRO A 167 12.28 -4.50 16.18
CA PRO A 167 12.83 -3.40 15.37
C PRO A 167 11.94 -2.98 14.20
N PHE A 168 11.28 -3.95 13.54
CA PHE A 168 10.34 -3.65 12.46
C PHE A 168 9.12 -2.88 12.97
N PHE A 169 8.59 -3.22 14.14
CA PHE A 169 7.52 -2.46 14.78
C PHE A 169 7.95 -1.03 15.10
N CYS A 170 9.14 -0.85 15.70
CA CYS A 170 9.67 0.47 16.03
C CYS A 170 9.89 1.32 14.76
N TYR A 171 10.47 0.73 13.71
CA TYR A 171 10.65 1.38 12.42
C TYR A 171 9.31 1.84 11.82
N SER A 172 8.33 0.93 11.76
CA SER A 172 7.00 1.24 11.22
C SER A 172 6.27 2.31 12.04
N ALA A 173 6.44 2.32 13.36
CA ALA A 173 5.85 3.33 14.23
C ALA A 173 6.43 4.72 13.93
N VAL A 174 7.74 4.84 13.78
CA VAL A 174 8.40 6.11 13.42
C VAL A 174 8.00 6.57 12.03
N GLU A 175 8.01 5.67 11.04
CA GLU A 175 7.61 5.97 9.66
C GLU A 175 6.17 6.48 9.58
N GLN A 176 5.22 5.78 10.20
CA GLN A 176 3.81 6.16 10.19
C GLN A 176 3.57 7.47 10.93
N THR A 177 4.20 7.68 12.09
CA THR A 177 4.09 8.93 12.84
C THR A 177 4.61 10.11 12.03
N SER A 178 5.78 9.96 11.42
CA SER A 178 6.36 11.00 10.57
C SER A 178 5.48 11.30 9.35
N SER A 179 4.96 10.27 8.67
CA SER A 179 4.10 10.44 7.50
C SER A 179 2.78 11.14 7.83
N LEU A 180 2.16 10.83 8.97
CA LEU A 180 0.87 11.40 9.36
C LEU A 180 1.00 12.84 9.88
N TRP A 181 2.04 13.15 10.63
CA TRP A 181 2.13 14.42 11.37
C TRP A 181 3.06 15.43 10.74
N ALA A 182 3.98 15.04 9.84
CA ALA A 182 4.94 15.96 9.25
C ALA A 182 4.28 17.15 8.56
N SER A 183 3.29 16.93 7.69
CA SER A 183 2.60 18.01 6.99
C SER A 183 1.88 18.95 7.94
N SER A 184 1.19 18.41 8.96
CA SER A 184 0.50 19.21 9.97
C SER A 184 1.48 20.04 10.80
N TYR A 185 2.60 19.48 11.19
CA TYR A 185 3.66 20.17 11.90
C TYR A 185 4.24 21.34 11.08
N LEU A 186 4.47 21.12 9.79
CA LEU A 186 5.00 22.13 8.88
C LEU A 186 4.06 23.32 8.71
N VAL A 187 2.75 23.05 8.57
CA VAL A 187 1.74 24.09 8.41
C VAL A 187 1.53 24.83 9.73
N LEU A 188 1.32 24.13 10.84
CA LEU A 188 0.89 24.72 12.10
C LEU A 188 2.03 25.38 12.88
N HIS A 189 3.23 24.80 12.87
CA HIS A 189 4.37 25.32 13.64
C HIS A 189 5.37 26.14 12.83
N LEU A 190 5.59 25.77 11.58
CA LEU A 190 6.59 26.44 10.73
C LEU A 190 5.96 27.41 9.72
N GLY A 191 4.61 27.53 9.67
CA GLY A 191 3.90 28.49 8.84
C GLY A 191 4.05 28.24 7.33
N TYR A 192 4.42 27.02 6.90
CA TYR A 192 4.47 26.69 5.48
C TYR A 192 3.07 26.63 4.87
N SER A 193 2.94 27.03 3.59
CA SER A 193 1.69 26.83 2.87
C SER A 193 1.39 25.33 2.73
N SER A 194 0.10 24.95 2.69
CA SER A 194 -0.32 23.55 2.55
C SER A 194 0.28 22.89 1.30
N GLU A 195 0.49 23.65 0.23
CA GLU A 195 1.16 23.23 -1.00
C GLU A 195 2.62 22.82 -0.76
N LYS A 196 3.38 23.66 -0.05
CA LYS A 196 4.78 23.38 0.29
C LYS A 196 4.90 22.26 1.31
N ALA A 197 3.91 22.08 2.17
CA ALA A 197 3.88 21.02 3.17
C ALA A 197 3.44 19.67 2.58
N ALA A 198 2.65 19.66 1.50
CA ALA A 198 2.24 18.46 0.79
C ALA A 198 3.23 18.02 -0.31
N GLY A 199 4.01 18.99 -0.82
CA GLY A 199 5.00 18.76 -1.87
C GLY A 199 6.34 18.26 -1.34
N PRO A 200 7.41 18.29 -2.15
CA PRO A 200 8.71 17.70 -1.85
C PRO A 200 9.49 18.46 -0.77
N PHE A 201 8.92 18.55 0.39
CA PHE A 201 9.64 19.11 1.55
C PHE A 201 10.95 18.34 1.79
N PHE A 202 10.96 17.05 1.53
CA PHE A 202 12.17 16.24 1.56
C PHE A 202 13.22 16.72 0.54
N GLN A 203 12.83 17.07 -0.66
CA GLN A 203 13.75 17.44 -1.73
C GLN A 203 14.31 18.86 -1.58
N SER A 204 13.51 19.81 -1.09
CA SER A 204 13.97 21.17 -0.87
C SER A 204 14.93 21.30 0.32
N ARG A 205 14.73 20.49 1.38
CA ARG A 205 15.63 20.46 2.55
C ARG A 205 16.93 19.74 2.26
N ILE A 206 16.90 18.67 1.47
CA ILE A 206 18.12 17.98 1.01
C ILE A 206 19.00 18.93 0.21
N LYS A 207 18.43 19.78 -0.66
CA LYS A 207 19.15 20.86 -1.34
C LYS A 207 19.65 21.94 -0.38
N GLN A 208 18.83 22.37 0.56
CA GLN A 208 19.17 23.45 1.51
C GLN A 208 20.31 23.06 2.48
N TYR A 209 20.43 21.78 2.82
CA TYR A 209 21.50 21.27 3.69
C TYR A 209 22.71 20.69 2.94
N GLY A 210 22.79 20.90 1.63
CA GLY A 210 23.97 20.50 0.84
C GLY A 210 24.24 18.99 0.79
N ILE A 211 23.20 18.15 1.04
CA ILE A 211 23.33 16.68 1.01
C ILE A 211 23.41 16.17 -0.45
N ILE A 212 22.91 16.95 -1.42
CA ILE A 212 23.08 16.69 -2.87
C ILE A 212 23.81 17.91 -3.43
N PRO A 213 24.98 17.74 -4.08
CA PRO A 213 25.65 18.84 -4.75
C PRO A 213 24.81 19.38 -5.90
N GLU A 214 24.85 20.71 -6.09
CA GLU A 214 24.24 21.33 -7.27
C GLU A 214 24.97 20.84 -8.52
N THR A 215 24.27 20.09 -9.35
CA THR A 215 24.70 19.77 -10.72
C THR A 215 24.04 20.70 -11.70
#